data_582ad2ea1aadb40f401c7cdd596643b5
#
_entry.id   582ad2ea1aadb40f401c7cdd596643b5
#
_cell.length_a   1.000
_cell.length_b   1.000
_cell.length_c   1.000
_cell.angle_alpha   90.00
_cell.angle_beta   90.00
_cell.angle_gamma   90.00
#
_symmetry.space_group_name_H-M   'P 1'
#
loop_
_entity.id
_entity.type
_entity.pdbx_description
1 polymer ?
#
loop_
_entity_poly.entity_id
_entity_poly.type
_entity_poly.pdbx_seq_one_letter_code
_entity_poly.pdbx_strand_id
1 'polypeptide(L)'
;TVIDTDDELIAYLKNKLQRFVFLDEHVALPIKVEYGTPKTLGKDRLAAVVGANYLRPGKNLLVIDAGTAITYEVIEAPGIFLGGNISPGMTTRFRALNHFTKKLPLVTEEDDIPLIGRSTETAIQAGVVNGIVYEMDGYIDELKVKYPDLLVFLTGGHSFYFERRLKNSIFADINLVLTGLNRILEYNVED
;
A
#
# COMPACT_ATOMS: atom_id res chain seq x y z
N THR A 1 -7.06 2.38 9.41
CA THR A 1 -6.61 1.51 10.51
C THR A 1 -7.73 0.55 10.90
N VAL A 2 -7.39 -0.63 11.38
CA VAL A 2 -8.32 -1.64 11.93
C VAL A 2 -8.42 -1.57 13.46
N ILE A 3 -7.86 -0.52 14.06
CA ILE A 3 -7.87 -0.28 15.51
C ILE A 3 -9.00 0.70 15.81
N ASP A 4 -9.77 0.42 16.86
CA ASP A 4 -10.82 1.32 17.34
C ASP A 4 -10.24 2.69 17.73
N THR A 5 -11.00 3.74 17.50
CA THR A 5 -10.59 5.10 17.83
C THR A 5 -10.67 5.31 19.34
N ASP A 6 -9.61 5.89 19.89
CA ASP A 6 -9.56 6.32 21.28
C ASP A 6 -10.10 7.77 21.37
N ASP A 7 -11.34 7.90 21.86
CA ASP A 7 -12.01 9.20 21.95
C ASP A 7 -11.30 10.16 22.92
N GLU A 8 -10.67 9.64 23.98
CA GLU A 8 -9.88 10.45 24.93
C GLU A 8 -8.62 11.01 24.26
N LEU A 9 -7.95 10.20 23.46
CA LEU A 9 -6.79 10.63 22.67
C LEU A 9 -7.18 11.69 21.64
N ILE A 10 -8.30 11.49 20.94
CA ILE A 10 -8.82 12.47 19.97
C ILE A 10 -9.14 13.80 20.66
N ALA A 11 -9.84 13.77 21.79
CA ALA A 11 -10.16 14.98 22.57
C ALA A 11 -8.87 15.68 23.07
N TYR A 12 -7.90 14.92 23.56
CA TYR A 12 -6.61 15.46 23.97
C TYR A 12 -5.87 16.14 22.81
N LEU A 13 -5.79 15.51 21.63
CA LEU A 13 -5.14 16.05 20.46
C LEU A 13 -5.83 17.33 19.97
N LYS A 14 -7.16 17.36 19.90
CA LYS A 14 -7.92 18.56 19.53
C LYS A 14 -7.64 19.75 20.46
N ASN A 15 -7.42 19.51 21.75
CA ASN A 15 -7.13 20.57 22.73
C ASN A 15 -5.65 21.04 22.68
N LYS A 16 -4.73 20.22 22.19
CA LYS A 16 -3.29 20.52 22.21
C LYS A 16 -2.76 21.06 20.89
N LEU A 17 -3.38 20.71 19.77
CA LEU A 17 -2.91 21.06 18.43
C LEU A 17 -3.66 22.30 17.93
N GLN A 18 -2.96 23.20 17.26
CA GLN A 18 -3.55 24.37 16.61
C GLN A 18 -4.46 23.96 15.45
N ARG A 19 -4.13 22.86 14.78
CA ARG A 19 -4.87 22.30 13.66
C ARG A 19 -4.94 20.78 13.82
N PHE A 20 -6.13 20.23 13.77
CA PHE A 20 -6.39 18.80 13.88
C PHE A 20 -7.53 18.41 12.93
N VAL A 21 -7.26 17.52 12.02
CA VAL A 21 -8.26 16.92 11.12
C VAL A 21 -8.29 15.42 11.39
N PHE A 22 -9.43 14.89 11.77
CA PHE A 22 -9.65 13.45 11.87
C PHE A 22 -10.14 12.95 10.51
N LEU A 23 -9.37 12.10 9.85
CA LEU A 23 -9.67 11.62 8.52
C LEU A 23 -10.84 10.61 8.53
N ASP A 24 -12.03 11.13 8.34
CA ASP A 24 -13.28 10.38 8.19
C ASP A 24 -13.87 10.52 6.77
N GLU A 25 -15.12 10.11 6.57
CA GLU A 25 -15.79 10.19 5.27
C GLU A 25 -16.25 11.60 4.87
N HIS A 26 -16.17 12.58 5.76
CA HIS A 26 -16.59 13.97 5.53
C HIS A 26 -15.43 14.89 5.17
N VAL A 27 -14.19 14.44 5.37
CA VAL A 27 -13.00 15.23 5.07
C VAL A 27 -12.86 15.41 3.57
N ALA A 28 -12.70 16.66 3.13
CA ALA A 28 -12.48 16.98 1.73
C ALA A 28 -11.14 16.42 1.24
N LEU A 29 -11.11 15.92 0.01
CA LEU A 29 -9.93 15.29 -0.58
C LEU A 29 -9.49 16.03 -1.84
N PRO A 30 -8.19 16.19 -2.08
CA PRO A 30 -7.67 16.83 -3.31
C PRO A 30 -7.70 15.88 -4.53
N ILE A 31 -8.49 14.82 -4.48
CA ILE A 31 -8.70 13.84 -5.56
C ILE A 31 -10.18 13.47 -5.63
N LYS A 32 -10.61 13.00 -6.80
CA LYS A 32 -11.95 12.38 -6.93
C LYS A 32 -11.88 10.90 -6.56
N VAL A 33 -12.81 10.41 -5.76
CA VAL A 33 -12.90 9.00 -5.36
C VAL A 33 -14.08 8.34 -6.06
N GLU A 34 -13.80 7.34 -6.93
CA GLU A 34 -14.80 6.52 -7.63
C GLU A 34 -14.83 5.08 -7.07
N TYR A 35 -14.73 4.94 -5.76
CA TYR A 35 -14.75 3.63 -5.10
C TYR A 35 -16.18 3.27 -4.66
N GLY A 36 -16.62 2.06 -5.02
CA GLY A 36 -18.02 1.63 -4.82
C GLY A 36 -18.48 1.60 -3.36
N THR A 37 -17.58 1.46 -2.40
CA THR A 37 -17.87 1.41 -0.95
C THR A 37 -16.97 2.37 -0.17
N PRO A 38 -17.10 3.70 -0.33
CA PRO A 38 -16.16 4.68 0.22
C PRO A 38 -16.10 4.64 1.77
N LYS A 39 -17.18 4.24 2.44
CA LYS A 39 -17.21 4.12 3.91
C LYS A 39 -16.31 3.03 4.47
N THR A 40 -16.02 1.99 3.70
CA THR A 40 -15.15 0.88 4.11
C THR A 40 -13.72 1.01 3.56
N LEU A 41 -13.43 2.08 2.81
CA LEU A 41 -12.11 2.34 2.27
C LEU A 41 -11.13 2.65 3.39
N GLY A 42 -10.02 1.91 3.45
CA GLY A 42 -8.93 2.14 4.41
C GLY A 42 -8.36 3.55 4.26
N LYS A 43 -8.17 4.23 5.38
CA LYS A 43 -7.67 5.61 5.40
C LYS A 43 -6.20 5.69 5.00
N ASP A 44 -5.43 4.64 5.28
CA ASP A 44 -4.06 4.43 4.83
C ASP A 44 -3.97 4.35 3.30
N ARG A 45 -4.83 3.55 2.66
CA ARG A 45 -4.95 3.45 1.20
C ARG A 45 -5.24 4.82 0.58
N LEU A 46 -6.21 5.53 1.15
CA LEU A 46 -6.61 6.85 0.70
C LEU A 46 -5.46 7.87 0.82
N ALA A 47 -4.75 7.86 1.95
CA ALA A 47 -3.60 8.73 2.16
C ALA A 47 -2.47 8.42 1.17
N ALA A 48 -2.13 7.13 0.95
CA ALA A 48 -1.10 6.75 -0.02
C ALA A 48 -1.41 7.25 -1.43
N VAL A 49 -2.69 7.14 -1.85
CA VAL A 49 -3.19 7.63 -3.15
C VAL A 49 -3.05 9.16 -3.28
N VAL A 50 -3.46 9.90 -2.24
CA VAL A 50 -3.32 11.36 -2.22
C VAL A 50 -1.85 11.77 -2.27
N GLY A 51 -0.98 11.07 -1.53
CA GLY A 51 0.46 11.33 -1.54
C GLY A 51 1.07 11.13 -2.93
N ALA A 52 0.77 10.03 -3.59
CA ALA A 52 1.25 9.74 -4.94
C ALA A 52 0.76 10.77 -5.96
N ASN A 53 -0.54 11.13 -5.93
CA ASN A 53 -1.10 12.15 -6.81
C ASN A 53 -0.50 13.54 -6.56
N TYR A 54 -0.20 13.88 -5.32
CA TYR A 54 0.48 15.13 -4.97
C TYR A 54 1.91 15.19 -5.54
N LEU A 55 2.66 14.09 -5.44
CA LEU A 55 4.03 14.00 -5.96
C LEU A 55 4.09 13.95 -7.50
N ARG A 56 3.08 13.42 -8.15
CA ARG A 56 2.99 13.27 -9.62
C ARG A 56 1.60 13.62 -10.13
N PRO A 57 1.21 14.90 -10.07
CA PRO A 57 -0.13 15.32 -10.46
C PRO A 57 -0.37 15.08 -11.96
N GLY A 58 -1.61 14.73 -12.32
CA GLY A 58 -2.03 14.53 -13.68
C GLY A 58 -1.44 13.31 -14.38
N LYS A 59 -0.94 12.32 -13.63
CA LYS A 59 -0.41 11.07 -14.16
C LYS A 59 -1.29 9.88 -13.80
N ASN A 60 -1.21 8.84 -14.61
CA ASN A 60 -1.73 7.53 -14.28
C ASN A 60 -0.76 6.87 -13.28
N LEU A 61 -1.25 6.46 -12.12
CA LEU A 61 -0.42 5.97 -11.03
C LEU A 61 -0.92 4.62 -10.54
N LEU A 62 0.02 3.75 -10.21
CA LEU A 62 -0.19 2.58 -9.37
C LEU A 62 0.57 2.79 -8.06
N VAL A 63 -0.13 2.68 -6.94
CA VAL A 63 0.49 2.67 -5.61
C VAL A 63 0.42 1.26 -5.06
N ILE A 64 1.57 0.69 -4.72
CA ILE A 64 1.70 -0.61 -4.07
C ILE A 64 2.17 -0.36 -2.64
N ASP A 65 1.35 -0.74 -1.65
CA ASP A 65 1.75 -0.72 -0.23
C ASP A 65 2.05 -2.14 0.23
N ALA A 66 3.32 -2.43 0.50
CA ALA A 66 3.81 -3.73 0.92
C ALA A 66 3.89 -3.82 2.46
N GLY A 67 2.75 -3.96 3.11
CA GLY A 67 2.59 -4.09 4.55
C GLY A 67 2.11 -5.48 5.01
N THR A 68 1.29 -5.52 6.05
CA THR A 68 0.59 -6.74 6.52
C THR A 68 -0.31 -7.33 5.45
N ALA A 69 -1.01 -6.47 4.71
CA ALA A 69 -1.57 -6.75 3.40
C ALA A 69 -0.71 -6.05 2.35
N ILE A 70 -0.78 -6.50 1.10
CA ILE A 70 -0.30 -5.76 -0.05
C ILE A 70 -1.50 -5.18 -0.74
N THR A 71 -1.51 -3.85 -0.92
CA THR A 71 -2.57 -3.18 -1.66
C THR A 71 -2.05 -2.62 -2.97
N TYR A 72 -2.92 -2.55 -3.97
CA TYR A 72 -2.62 -2.07 -5.32
C TYR A 72 -3.65 -1.03 -5.69
N GLU A 73 -3.32 0.25 -5.64
CA GLU A 73 -4.26 1.35 -5.82
C GLU A 73 -4.03 2.04 -7.16
N VAL A 74 -5.07 2.21 -7.95
CA VAL A 74 -4.99 2.82 -9.28
C VAL A 74 -5.61 4.20 -9.28
N ILE A 75 -4.83 5.18 -9.74
CA ILE A 75 -5.25 6.55 -9.95
C ILE A 75 -5.15 6.86 -11.44
N GLU A 76 -6.27 7.24 -12.03
CA GLU A 76 -6.34 7.71 -13.41
C GLU A 76 -6.20 9.23 -13.47
N ALA A 77 -5.48 9.72 -14.48
CA ALA A 77 -5.36 11.17 -14.71
C ALA A 77 -6.74 11.82 -14.95
N PRO A 78 -7.01 13.02 -14.43
CA PRO A 78 -6.09 13.92 -13.72
C PRO A 78 -6.07 13.79 -12.19
N GLY A 79 -6.51 12.70 -11.59
CA GLY A 79 -6.55 12.50 -10.15
C GLY A 79 -7.83 11.80 -9.71
N ILE A 80 -8.21 10.74 -10.43
CA ILE A 80 -9.40 9.93 -10.14
C ILE A 80 -8.95 8.61 -9.53
N PHE A 81 -9.22 8.39 -8.25
CA PHE A 81 -8.98 7.11 -7.60
C PHE A 81 -10.07 6.11 -8.00
N LEU A 82 -9.70 5.12 -8.77
CA LEU A 82 -10.61 4.09 -9.27
C LEU A 82 -10.87 2.96 -8.25
N GLY A 83 -9.94 2.74 -7.35
CA GLY A 83 -9.91 1.60 -6.44
C GLY A 83 -8.67 0.74 -6.62
N GLY A 84 -8.73 -0.50 -6.14
CA GLY A 84 -7.56 -1.36 -6.20
C GLY A 84 -7.83 -2.75 -5.63
N ASN A 85 -6.76 -3.52 -5.44
CA ASN A 85 -6.79 -4.88 -4.96
C ASN A 85 -6.11 -5.02 -3.59
N ILE A 86 -6.47 -6.05 -2.84
CA ILE A 86 -5.87 -6.38 -1.54
C ILE A 86 -5.42 -7.84 -1.59
N SER A 87 -4.18 -8.09 -1.22
CA SER A 87 -3.56 -9.41 -1.17
C SER A 87 -2.84 -9.60 0.16
N PRO A 88 -2.65 -10.84 0.65
CA PRO A 88 -1.88 -11.05 1.87
C PRO A 88 -0.42 -10.63 1.71
N GLY A 89 0.11 -9.86 2.68
CA GLY A 89 1.51 -9.50 2.74
C GLY A 89 2.44 -10.68 3.06
N MET A 90 3.74 -10.47 2.95
CA MET A 90 4.76 -11.50 3.07
C MET A 90 4.68 -12.25 4.41
N THR A 91 4.73 -11.53 5.52
CA THR A 91 4.62 -12.13 6.86
C THR A 91 3.28 -12.85 7.06
N THR A 92 2.20 -12.32 6.49
CA THR A 92 0.87 -12.95 6.54
C THR A 92 0.87 -14.28 5.79
N ARG A 93 1.50 -14.36 4.61
CA ARG A 93 1.61 -15.62 3.83
C ARG A 93 2.44 -16.67 4.58
N PHE A 94 3.57 -16.29 5.19
CA PHE A 94 4.38 -17.20 6.01
C PHE A 94 3.59 -17.75 7.20
N ARG A 95 2.89 -16.86 7.92
CA ARG A 95 2.05 -17.26 9.06
C ARG A 95 0.87 -18.12 8.64
N ALA A 96 0.24 -17.83 7.50
CA ALA A 96 -0.87 -18.62 6.98
C ALA A 96 -0.44 -20.06 6.65
N LEU A 97 0.70 -20.25 5.98
CA LEU A 97 1.24 -21.57 5.69
C LEU A 97 1.50 -22.38 6.97
N ASN A 98 2.12 -21.77 7.98
CA ASN A 98 2.34 -22.43 9.27
C ASN A 98 1.02 -22.72 10.00
N HIS A 99 0.08 -21.76 10.04
CA HIS A 99 -1.16 -21.88 10.79
C HIS A 99 -2.11 -22.93 10.21
N PHE A 100 -2.28 -22.92 8.88
CA PHE A 100 -3.25 -23.82 8.20
C PHE A 100 -2.66 -25.19 7.84
N THR A 101 -1.38 -25.45 8.12
CA THR A 101 -0.77 -26.75 7.87
C THR A 101 -0.12 -27.32 9.14
N LYS A 102 -0.23 -28.64 9.35
CA LYS A 102 0.28 -29.29 10.56
C LYS A 102 1.81 -29.47 10.57
N LYS A 103 2.48 -29.34 9.42
CA LYS A 103 3.88 -29.75 9.26
C LYS A 103 4.81 -28.67 8.72
N LEU A 104 4.27 -27.55 8.19
CA LEU A 104 5.12 -26.49 7.68
C LEU A 104 5.62 -25.61 8.83
N PRO A 105 6.95 -25.42 8.95
CA PRO A 105 7.52 -24.54 9.96
C PRO A 105 7.13 -23.07 9.68
N LEU A 106 7.13 -22.25 10.73
CA LEU A 106 7.13 -20.81 10.55
C LEU A 106 8.54 -20.40 10.09
N VAL A 107 8.62 -19.75 8.93
CA VAL A 107 9.86 -19.21 8.39
C VAL A 107 9.74 -17.70 8.26
N THR A 108 10.87 -17.04 8.10
CA THR A 108 11.00 -15.61 7.86
C THR A 108 11.66 -15.37 6.52
N GLU A 109 11.61 -14.11 6.08
CA GLU A 109 12.30 -13.66 4.87
C GLU A 109 13.82 -13.73 5.04
N GLU A 110 14.50 -14.02 3.92
CA GLU A 110 15.95 -13.98 3.77
C GLU A 110 16.30 -13.11 2.55
N ASP A 111 17.53 -12.63 2.52
CA ASP A 111 17.98 -11.78 1.40
C ASP A 111 18.26 -12.58 0.11
N ASP A 112 18.79 -13.79 0.26
CA ASP A 112 19.08 -14.67 -0.87
C ASP A 112 17.98 -15.73 -1.04
N ILE A 113 17.05 -15.47 -1.95
CA ILE A 113 15.91 -16.35 -2.22
C ILE A 113 16.15 -17.10 -3.53
N PRO A 114 16.27 -18.44 -3.50
CA PRO A 114 16.45 -19.22 -4.72
C PRO A 114 15.17 -19.22 -5.57
N LEU A 115 15.31 -19.42 -6.88
CA LEU A 115 14.15 -19.63 -7.76
C LEU A 115 13.39 -20.92 -7.38
N ILE A 116 14.12 -21.96 -7.01
CA ILE A 116 13.57 -23.26 -6.60
C ILE A 116 14.18 -23.66 -5.26
N GLY A 117 13.34 -23.74 -4.22
CA GLY A 117 13.75 -24.23 -2.91
C GLY A 117 14.09 -25.73 -2.92
N ARG A 118 15.12 -26.11 -2.15
CA ARG A 118 15.60 -27.51 -2.04
C ARG A 118 15.42 -28.08 -0.64
N SER A 119 14.82 -27.34 0.26
CA SER A 119 14.35 -27.77 1.58
C SER A 119 12.94 -27.23 1.81
N THR A 120 12.23 -27.71 2.83
CA THR A 120 10.91 -27.19 3.16
C THR A 120 10.95 -25.68 3.43
N GLU A 121 11.93 -25.20 4.18
CA GLU A 121 12.09 -23.78 4.51
C GLU A 121 12.35 -22.95 3.27
N THR A 122 13.35 -23.33 2.46
CA THR A 122 13.68 -22.57 1.23
C THR A 122 12.57 -22.68 0.19
N ALA A 123 11.78 -23.76 0.16
CA ALA A 123 10.61 -23.87 -0.70
C ALA A 123 9.48 -22.93 -0.29
N ILE A 124 9.23 -22.78 1.02
CA ILE A 124 8.27 -21.80 1.55
C ILE A 124 8.74 -20.38 1.23
N GLN A 125 10.00 -20.06 1.51
CA GLN A 125 10.58 -18.74 1.23
C GLN A 125 10.50 -18.40 -0.27
N ALA A 126 10.96 -19.31 -1.13
CA ALA A 126 10.89 -19.12 -2.58
C ALA A 126 9.46 -18.95 -3.09
N GLY A 127 8.54 -19.77 -2.62
CA GLY A 127 7.12 -19.70 -3.03
C GLY A 127 6.45 -18.40 -2.62
N VAL A 128 6.69 -17.94 -1.38
CA VAL A 128 6.09 -16.70 -0.87
C VAL A 128 6.72 -15.47 -1.51
N VAL A 129 8.04 -15.36 -1.48
CA VAL A 129 8.74 -14.15 -1.94
C VAL A 129 8.65 -14.00 -3.45
N ASN A 130 9.02 -15.03 -4.22
CA ASN A 130 8.93 -14.97 -5.68
C ASN A 130 7.48 -14.83 -6.14
N GLY A 131 6.53 -15.48 -5.44
CA GLY A 131 5.10 -15.33 -5.71
C GLY A 131 4.62 -13.88 -5.58
N ILE A 132 5.07 -13.15 -4.56
CA ILE A 132 4.76 -11.71 -4.39
C ILE A 132 5.41 -10.87 -5.49
N VAL A 133 6.68 -11.14 -5.83
CA VAL A 133 7.38 -10.42 -6.90
C VAL A 133 6.64 -10.59 -8.23
N TYR A 134 6.24 -11.82 -8.58
CA TYR A 134 5.49 -12.10 -9.81
C TYR A 134 4.10 -11.47 -9.80
N GLU A 135 3.43 -11.41 -8.64
CA GLU A 135 2.14 -10.75 -8.47
C GLU A 135 2.28 -9.24 -8.71
N MET A 136 3.28 -8.58 -8.09
CA MET A 136 3.54 -7.15 -8.27
C MET A 136 3.89 -6.83 -9.73
N ASP A 137 4.87 -7.53 -10.30
CA ASP A 137 5.26 -7.33 -11.69
C ASP A 137 4.11 -7.62 -12.66
N GLY A 138 3.30 -8.63 -12.39
CA GLY A 138 2.12 -8.97 -13.19
C GLY A 138 1.09 -7.84 -13.21
N TYR A 139 0.75 -7.27 -12.03
CA TYR A 139 -0.14 -6.09 -11.98
C TYR A 139 0.43 -4.87 -12.70
N ILE A 140 1.74 -4.62 -12.56
CA ILE A 140 2.40 -3.51 -13.25
C ILE A 140 2.34 -3.71 -14.76
N ASP A 141 2.67 -4.89 -15.25
CA ASP A 141 2.67 -5.21 -16.68
C ASP A 141 1.27 -5.08 -17.29
N GLU A 142 0.25 -5.66 -16.67
CA GLU A 142 -1.14 -5.57 -17.13
C GLU A 142 -1.65 -4.13 -17.16
N LEU A 143 -1.36 -3.35 -16.11
CA LEU A 143 -1.77 -1.96 -16.05
C LEU A 143 -1.03 -1.08 -17.04
N LYS A 144 0.24 -1.38 -17.38
CA LYS A 144 0.99 -0.67 -18.43
C LYS A 144 0.42 -0.91 -19.83
N VAL A 145 -0.26 -2.01 -20.07
CA VAL A 145 -0.98 -2.22 -21.33
C VAL A 145 -2.12 -1.20 -21.48
N LYS A 146 -2.84 -0.94 -20.38
CA LYS A 146 -3.93 0.06 -20.36
C LYS A 146 -3.42 1.50 -20.26
N TYR A 147 -2.36 1.71 -19.48
CA TYR A 147 -1.77 3.02 -19.20
C TYR A 147 -0.26 2.99 -19.52
N PRO A 148 0.14 3.23 -20.79
CA PRO A 148 1.55 3.12 -21.20
C PRO A 148 2.50 4.08 -20.46
N ASP A 149 1.98 5.18 -19.91
CA ASP A 149 2.71 6.18 -19.11
C ASP A 149 2.57 5.97 -17.60
N LEU A 150 2.12 4.78 -17.17
CA LEU A 150 1.93 4.44 -15.75
C LEU A 150 3.20 4.65 -14.94
N LEU A 151 3.11 5.43 -13.88
CA LEU A 151 4.15 5.53 -12.84
C LEU A 151 3.75 4.67 -11.65
N VAL A 152 4.74 3.99 -11.07
CA VAL A 152 4.51 3.04 -9.98
C VAL A 152 5.22 3.54 -8.72
N PHE A 153 4.47 3.71 -7.64
CA PHE A 153 4.99 3.94 -6.29
C PHE A 153 4.96 2.64 -5.49
N LEU A 154 6.02 2.40 -4.72
CA LEU A 154 6.10 1.30 -3.76
C LEU A 154 6.36 1.87 -2.37
N THR A 155 5.48 1.55 -1.42
CA THR A 155 5.57 1.97 -0.02
C THR A 155 5.34 0.78 0.91
N GLY A 156 5.27 1.04 2.22
CA GLY A 156 5.09 0.02 3.24
C GLY A 156 6.40 -0.53 3.80
N GLY A 157 6.29 -1.30 4.88
CA GLY A 157 7.45 -1.79 5.64
C GLY A 157 8.39 -2.72 4.87
N HIS A 158 7.88 -3.40 3.83
CA HIS A 158 8.69 -4.29 2.99
C HIS A 158 9.05 -3.65 1.63
N SER A 159 8.84 -2.35 1.44
CA SER A 159 9.10 -1.67 0.16
C SER A 159 10.53 -1.86 -0.32
N PHE A 160 11.53 -1.59 0.53
CA PHE A 160 12.96 -1.77 0.17
C PHE A 160 13.36 -3.22 -0.08
N TYR A 161 12.64 -4.17 0.51
CA TYR A 161 12.87 -5.58 0.28
C TYR A 161 12.44 -5.99 -1.13
N PHE A 162 11.30 -5.47 -1.61
CA PHE A 162 10.78 -5.79 -2.94
C PHE A 162 11.33 -4.89 -4.05
N GLU A 163 11.69 -3.64 -3.77
CA GLU A 163 12.25 -2.70 -4.75
C GLU A 163 13.36 -3.33 -5.59
N ARG A 164 14.33 -3.98 -4.95
CA ARG A 164 15.48 -4.61 -5.61
C ARG A 164 15.20 -5.95 -6.30
N ARG A 165 13.97 -6.46 -6.21
CA ARG A 165 13.54 -7.74 -6.78
C ARG A 165 12.60 -7.59 -7.96
N LEU A 166 11.94 -6.45 -8.07
CA LEU A 166 11.05 -6.16 -9.18
C LEU A 166 11.83 -5.89 -10.46
N LYS A 167 11.33 -6.40 -11.59
CA LYS A 167 11.88 -6.10 -12.92
C LYS A 167 11.41 -4.74 -13.45
N ASN A 168 10.28 -4.25 -12.95
CA ASN A 168 9.71 -2.98 -13.34
C ASN A 168 10.36 -1.81 -12.59
N SER A 169 10.51 -0.67 -13.27
CA SER A 169 10.93 0.58 -12.63
C SER A 169 9.83 1.11 -11.73
N ILE A 170 10.19 1.44 -10.48
CA ILE A 170 9.29 1.96 -9.47
C ILE A 170 9.94 3.14 -8.72
N PHE A 171 9.14 3.91 -8.00
CA PHE A 171 9.57 4.93 -7.04
C PHE A 171 9.27 4.41 -5.63
N ALA A 172 10.31 4.00 -4.89
CA ALA A 172 10.14 3.60 -3.50
C ALA A 172 10.08 4.84 -2.60
N ASP A 173 8.98 4.97 -1.82
CA ASP A 173 8.81 6.06 -0.85
C ASP A 173 8.09 5.55 0.39
N ILE A 174 8.83 5.33 1.48
CA ILE A 174 8.29 4.86 2.75
C ILE A 174 7.38 5.90 3.44
N ASN A 175 7.53 7.17 3.09
CA ASN A 175 6.77 8.27 3.69
C ASN A 175 5.51 8.65 2.88
N LEU A 176 5.17 7.90 1.85
CA LEU A 176 4.08 8.24 0.93
C LEU A 176 2.75 8.48 1.66
N VAL A 177 2.42 7.63 2.63
CA VAL A 177 1.21 7.78 3.47
C VAL A 177 1.26 9.08 4.29
N LEU A 178 2.41 9.40 4.89
CA LEU A 178 2.58 10.64 5.66
C LEU A 178 2.49 11.88 4.77
N THR A 179 3.08 11.83 3.58
CA THR A 179 2.95 12.88 2.56
C THR A 179 1.48 13.12 2.20
N GLY A 180 0.71 12.04 2.02
CA GLY A 180 -0.71 12.13 1.72
C GLY A 180 -1.54 12.69 2.88
N LEU A 181 -1.28 12.24 4.11
CA LEU A 181 -1.94 12.78 5.31
C LEU A 181 -1.67 14.28 5.47
N ASN A 182 -0.41 14.71 5.27
CA ASN A 182 -0.06 16.12 5.31
C ASN A 182 -0.81 16.93 4.24
N ARG A 183 -0.87 16.40 3.01
CA ARG A 183 -1.59 17.09 1.92
C ARG A 183 -3.10 17.17 2.18
N ILE A 184 -3.70 16.13 2.77
CA ILE A 184 -5.12 16.18 3.19
C ILE A 184 -5.31 17.23 4.28
N LEU A 185 -4.42 17.31 5.27
CA LEU A 185 -4.47 18.32 6.31
C LEU A 185 -4.39 19.73 5.71
N GLU A 186 -3.40 20.03 4.87
CA GLU A 186 -3.25 21.31 4.19
C GLU A 186 -4.53 21.68 3.43
N TYR A 187 -5.06 20.75 2.62
CA TYR A 187 -6.26 20.97 1.81
C TYR A 187 -7.50 21.36 2.62
N ASN A 188 -7.57 20.97 3.90
CA ASN A 188 -8.70 21.25 4.79
C ASN A 188 -8.47 22.44 5.74
N VAL A 189 -7.29 23.07 5.72
CA VAL A 189 -6.92 24.18 6.60
C VAL A 189 -6.36 25.40 5.87
N GLU A 190 -6.17 25.31 4.55
CA GLU A 190 -5.88 26.44 3.67
C GLU A 190 -7.21 27.18 3.38
N ASP A 191 -7.49 28.23 4.17
CA ASP A 191 -8.44 29.32 3.88
C ASP A 191 -7.68 30.61 3.55
#